data_4b9470d0070aaf43d6932bc3c5be12fd
#
_entry.id   4b9470d0070aaf43d6932bc3c5be12fd
#
_cell.length_a   1.000
_cell.length_b   1.000
_cell.length_c   1.000
_cell.angle_alpha   90.00
_cell.angle_beta   90.00
_cell.angle_gamma   90.00
#
_symmetry.space_group_name_H-M   'P 1'
#
loop_
_entity.id
_entity.type
_entity.pdbx_description
1 polymer ?
#
loop_
_entity_poly.entity_id
_entity_poly.type
_entity_poly.pdbx_seq_one_letter_code
_entity_poly.pdbx_strand_id
1 'polypeptide(L)'
;SKLVMVRSCPGFPVNSYEPIECFLDENPFVVNPQEGSFLFVSDWEKFTIPEDTVVIGVENMDNFRMIRKQRTFFEKYLHNHDLSDKVLFVSRYPQSTDLRKWLCSIPNHYLHFGDFDLAGINIFLFEFQQYLGKERSSYLIPADIESRLKFGSRKRYDEQCNRFKDIKSDILELQQLIDLIHHERKAYDQEGYICCEP
;
A
#
# COMPACT_ATOMS: atom_id res chain seq x y z
N SER A 1 13.37 -24.47 -3.75
CA SER A 1 14.11 -23.50 -2.98
C SER A 1 13.18 -22.71 -2.08
N LYS A 2 13.68 -22.06 -1.01
CA LYS A 2 12.88 -21.27 -0.06
C LYS A 2 12.02 -20.18 -0.74
N LEU A 3 12.50 -19.57 -1.82
CA LEU A 3 11.79 -18.53 -2.56
C LEU A 3 10.53 -19.06 -3.28
N VAL A 4 10.58 -20.27 -3.80
CA VAL A 4 9.45 -20.91 -4.48
C VAL A 4 8.37 -21.30 -3.47
N MET A 5 8.76 -21.81 -2.29
CA MET A 5 7.82 -22.15 -1.23
C MET A 5 7.08 -20.92 -0.69
N VAL A 6 7.78 -19.80 -0.51
CA VAL A 6 7.16 -18.55 -0.04
C VAL A 6 6.18 -17.98 -1.07
N ARG A 7 6.48 -18.10 -2.37
CA ARG A 7 5.57 -17.66 -3.44
C ARG A 7 4.32 -18.52 -3.62
N SER A 8 4.35 -19.76 -3.16
CA SER A 8 3.21 -20.68 -3.20
C SER A 8 2.37 -20.70 -1.92
N CYS A 9 2.79 -19.97 -0.87
CA CYS A 9 2.03 -19.86 0.37
C CYS A 9 0.75 -19.06 0.12
N PRO A 10 -0.45 -19.65 0.33
CA PRO A 10 -1.70 -18.91 0.23
C PRO A 10 -1.82 -17.87 1.34
N GLY A 11 -2.48 -16.73 1.02
CA GLY A 11 -2.74 -15.68 1.98
C GLY A 11 -1.82 -14.47 1.84
N PHE A 12 -1.93 -13.58 2.82
CA PHE A 12 -1.19 -12.32 2.86
C PHE A 12 -0.96 -11.84 4.30
N PRO A 13 0.07 -11.00 4.54
CA PRO A 13 0.33 -10.44 5.84
C PRO A 13 -0.58 -9.25 6.14
N VAL A 14 -0.95 -9.11 7.43
CA VAL A 14 -1.73 -8.00 7.98
C VAL A 14 -1.02 -7.37 9.17
N ASN A 15 -1.21 -6.07 9.35
CA ASN A 15 -0.64 -5.30 10.45
C ASN A 15 -1.59 -4.16 10.87
N SER A 16 -1.35 -3.57 12.03
CA SER A 16 -2.07 -2.40 12.52
C SER A 16 -1.22 -1.62 13.52
N TYR A 17 -1.46 -0.32 13.68
CA TYR A 17 -0.82 0.46 14.73
C TYR A 17 -1.65 0.54 16.02
N GLU A 18 -2.89 0.07 15.99
CA GLU A 18 -3.78 -0.12 17.14
C GLU A 18 -4.63 -1.36 16.93
N PRO A 19 -5.22 -1.96 18.00
CA PRO A 19 -6.02 -3.16 17.86
C PRO A 19 -7.21 -2.97 16.93
N ILE A 20 -7.38 -3.88 15.97
CA ILE A 20 -8.54 -3.94 15.09
C ILE A 20 -9.23 -5.29 15.29
N GLU A 21 -10.52 -5.24 15.65
CA GLU A 21 -11.36 -6.41 15.70
C GLU A 21 -11.79 -6.82 14.30
N CYS A 22 -11.35 -7.98 13.89
CA CYS A 22 -11.68 -8.64 12.63
C CYS A 22 -12.35 -9.97 12.93
N PHE A 23 -12.71 -10.72 11.89
CA PHE A 23 -13.24 -12.07 12.05
C PHE A 23 -12.53 -13.05 11.12
N LEU A 24 -12.25 -14.23 11.62
CA LEU A 24 -11.74 -15.36 10.87
C LEU A 24 -12.67 -16.56 11.09
N ASP A 25 -13.35 -17.01 10.03
CA ASP A 25 -14.38 -18.06 10.12
C ASP A 25 -15.46 -17.75 11.17
N GLU A 26 -15.98 -16.50 11.12
CA GLU A 26 -16.97 -15.92 12.06
C GLU A 26 -16.50 -15.76 13.52
N ASN A 27 -15.29 -16.18 13.84
CA ASN A 27 -14.72 -16.01 15.18
C ASN A 27 -13.97 -14.68 15.29
N PRO A 28 -14.06 -13.98 16.43
CA PRO A 28 -13.31 -12.75 16.66
C PRO A 28 -11.80 -12.99 16.51
N PHE A 29 -11.15 -12.12 15.72
CA PHE A 29 -9.73 -12.17 15.45
C PHE A 29 -9.16 -10.75 15.55
N VAL A 30 -8.33 -10.49 16.57
CA VAL A 30 -7.77 -9.16 16.79
C VAL A 30 -6.41 -9.05 16.10
N VAL A 31 -6.30 -8.08 15.18
CA VAL A 31 -5.02 -7.72 14.56
C VAL A 31 -4.36 -6.64 15.43
N ASN A 32 -3.30 -7.02 16.14
CA ASN A 32 -2.52 -6.13 16.99
C ASN A 32 -1.09 -6.65 17.20
N PRO A 33 -0.31 -6.85 16.12
CA PRO A 33 1.07 -7.30 16.27
C PRO A 33 1.93 -6.20 16.91
N GLN A 34 3.02 -6.60 17.55
CA GLN A 34 3.99 -5.67 18.10
C GLN A 34 4.85 -5.04 16.99
N GLU A 35 5.50 -3.92 17.31
CA GLU A 35 6.44 -3.27 16.42
C GLU A 35 7.51 -4.25 15.90
N GLY A 36 7.75 -4.19 14.59
CA GLY A 36 8.68 -5.09 13.91
C GLY A 36 8.10 -6.45 13.54
N SER A 37 6.83 -6.74 13.90
CA SER A 37 6.13 -7.98 13.57
C SER A 37 4.86 -7.73 12.76
N PHE A 38 4.27 -8.80 12.24
CA PHE A 38 2.98 -8.81 11.55
C PHE A 38 2.34 -10.19 11.70
N LEU A 39 1.04 -10.28 11.44
CA LEU A 39 0.31 -11.54 11.35
C LEU A 39 0.18 -11.97 9.90
N PHE A 40 0.05 -13.27 9.64
CA PHE A 40 -0.18 -13.81 8.31
C PHE A 40 -1.52 -14.54 8.27
N VAL A 41 -2.40 -14.13 7.36
CA VAL A 41 -3.73 -14.72 7.19
C VAL A 41 -3.69 -15.67 6.00
N SER A 42 -3.67 -16.99 6.27
CA SER A 42 -3.68 -18.03 5.23
C SER A 42 -5.10 -18.36 4.75
N ASP A 43 -6.07 -18.39 5.67
CA ASP A 43 -7.50 -18.66 5.36
C ASP A 43 -8.23 -17.36 4.98
N TRP A 44 -7.65 -16.61 4.05
CA TRP A 44 -8.11 -15.28 3.67
C TRP A 44 -9.54 -15.23 3.12
N GLU A 45 -10.06 -16.32 2.56
CA GLU A 45 -11.44 -16.43 2.08
C GLU A 45 -12.48 -16.30 3.22
N LYS A 46 -12.07 -16.58 4.45
CA LYS A 46 -12.89 -16.48 5.65
C LYS A 46 -12.56 -15.26 6.51
N PHE A 47 -11.62 -14.43 6.07
CA PHE A 47 -11.20 -13.23 6.79
C PHE A 47 -12.07 -12.04 6.41
N THR A 48 -12.74 -11.45 7.40
CA THR A 48 -13.58 -10.27 7.24
C THR A 48 -13.20 -9.17 8.21
N ILE A 49 -13.49 -7.93 7.83
CA ILE A 49 -13.18 -6.74 8.60
C ILE A 49 -14.39 -5.82 8.67
N PRO A 50 -14.48 -4.90 9.66
CA PRO A 50 -15.56 -3.91 9.71
C PRO A 50 -15.60 -3.05 8.45
N GLU A 51 -16.81 -2.71 7.98
CA GLU A 51 -17.00 -1.96 6.73
C GLU A 51 -16.42 -0.54 6.78
N ASP A 52 -16.31 0.04 7.98
CA ASP A 52 -15.74 1.37 8.22
C ASP A 52 -14.20 1.38 8.28
N THR A 53 -13.55 0.24 8.02
CA THR A 53 -12.10 0.11 8.01
C THR A 53 -11.52 0.46 6.64
N VAL A 54 -10.53 1.35 6.61
CA VAL A 54 -9.70 1.61 5.42
C VAL A 54 -8.60 0.55 5.34
N VAL A 55 -8.40 -0.04 4.16
CA VAL A 55 -7.30 -0.99 3.93
C VAL A 55 -6.15 -0.26 3.26
N ILE A 56 -4.99 -0.22 3.92
CA ILE A 56 -3.77 0.37 3.35
C ILE A 56 -2.81 -0.74 2.91
N GLY A 57 -2.59 -0.84 1.60
CA GLY A 57 -1.58 -1.74 1.03
C GLY A 57 -0.20 -1.10 1.07
N VAL A 58 0.73 -1.71 1.79
CA VAL A 58 2.12 -1.24 1.91
C VAL A 58 3.02 -2.14 1.08
N GLU A 59 3.76 -1.55 0.15
CA GLU A 59 4.59 -2.31 -0.80
C GLU A 59 5.92 -2.74 -0.18
N ASN A 60 6.59 -1.85 0.54
CA ASN A 60 7.87 -2.11 1.17
C ASN A 60 7.69 -2.82 2.53
N MET A 61 8.40 -3.93 2.74
CA MET A 61 8.27 -4.74 3.96
C MET A 61 8.86 -4.07 5.20
N ASP A 62 9.83 -3.17 5.07
CA ASP A 62 10.36 -2.44 6.22
C ASP A 62 9.35 -1.39 6.69
N ASN A 63 8.71 -0.66 5.76
CA ASN A 63 7.56 0.19 6.10
C ASN A 63 6.42 -0.62 6.74
N PHE A 64 6.10 -1.78 6.19
CA PHE A 64 5.02 -2.63 6.69
C PHE A 64 5.25 -3.14 8.11
N ARG A 65 6.48 -3.57 8.45
CA ARG A 65 6.83 -4.01 9.80
C ARG A 65 6.84 -2.86 10.83
N MET A 66 7.20 -1.66 10.37
CA MET A 66 7.41 -0.48 11.21
C MET A 66 6.22 0.50 11.15
N ILE A 67 5.00 -0.03 10.99
CA ILE A 67 3.77 0.77 10.83
C ILE A 67 3.56 1.74 11.99
N ARG A 68 3.84 1.34 13.23
CA ARG A 68 3.62 2.19 14.42
C ARG A 68 4.48 3.44 14.42
N LYS A 69 5.70 3.36 13.88
CA LYS A 69 6.58 4.54 13.71
C LYS A 69 6.07 5.54 12.67
N GLN A 70 5.17 5.10 11.81
CA GLN A 70 4.60 5.92 10.75
C GLN A 70 3.15 6.37 11.07
N ARG A 71 2.68 6.11 12.29
CA ARG A 71 1.30 6.38 12.69
C ARG A 71 0.87 7.81 12.40
N THR A 72 1.64 8.80 12.86
CA THR A 72 1.35 10.23 12.65
C THR A 72 1.24 10.58 11.15
N PHE A 73 2.07 9.97 10.31
CA PHE A 73 2.02 10.16 8.87
C PHE A 73 0.68 9.67 8.28
N PHE A 74 0.26 8.45 8.61
CA PHE A 74 -0.98 7.89 8.10
C PHE A 74 -2.21 8.62 8.67
N GLU A 75 -2.28 8.89 9.97
CA GLU A 75 -3.39 9.62 10.58
C GLU A 75 -3.58 11.01 9.97
N LYS A 76 -2.49 11.74 9.73
CA LYS A 76 -2.54 13.03 9.06
C LYS A 76 -3.07 12.92 7.63
N TYR A 77 -2.65 11.89 6.89
CA TYR A 77 -3.14 11.67 5.53
C TYR A 77 -4.64 11.36 5.53
N LEU A 78 -5.07 10.41 6.36
CA LEU A 78 -6.47 9.99 6.47
C LEU A 78 -7.38 11.17 6.85
N HIS A 79 -6.99 11.94 7.85
CA HIS A 79 -7.72 13.13 8.29
C HIS A 79 -7.87 14.17 7.16
N ASN A 80 -6.80 14.43 6.43
CA ASN A 80 -6.82 15.41 5.32
C ASN A 80 -7.68 14.95 4.13
N HIS A 81 -8.04 13.67 4.04
CA HIS A 81 -8.84 13.10 2.95
C HIS A 81 -10.21 12.59 3.43
N ASP A 82 -10.65 12.96 4.63
CA ASP A 82 -11.92 12.54 5.25
C ASP A 82 -12.12 11.01 5.25
N LEU A 83 -11.03 10.25 5.43
CA LEU A 83 -11.06 8.80 5.53
C LEU A 83 -11.15 8.35 6.99
N SER A 84 -11.67 7.13 7.20
CA SER A 84 -11.80 6.54 8.54
C SER A 84 -10.45 6.37 9.23
N ASP A 85 -10.43 6.58 10.56
CA ASP A 85 -9.25 6.35 11.41
C ASP A 85 -8.98 4.86 11.65
N LYS A 86 -9.97 4.00 11.40
CA LYS A 86 -9.79 2.54 11.49
C LYS A 86 -9.04 2.04 10.28
N VAL A 87 -7.86 1.51 10.49
CA VAL A 87 -6.96 1.10 9.41
C VAL A 87 -6.44 -0.31 9.62
N LEU A 88 -6.58 -1.13 8.59
CA LEU A 88 -5.87 -2.38 8.45
C LEU A 88 -4.79 -2.24 7.39
N PHE A 89 -3.55 -2.54 7.75
CA PHE A 89 -2.43 -2.59 6.80
C PHE A 89 -2.27 -4.00 6.25
N VAL A 90 -2.05 -4.09 4.94
CA VAL A 90 -1.82 -5.34 4.22
C VAL A 90 -0.57 -5.20 3.34
N SER A 91 0.08 -6.32 3.01
CA SER A 91 1.17 -6.31 2.04
C SER A 91 0.93 -7.33 0.93
N ARG A 92 1.34 -6.97 -0.28
CA ARG A 92 1.28 -7.85 -1.46
C ARG A 92 2.31 -8.98 -1.45
N TYR A 93 3.27 -8.94 -0.54
CA TYR A 93 4.28 -10.00 -0.42
C TYR A 93 3.69 -11.21 0.35
N PRO A 94 3.95 -12.45 -0.02
CA PRO A 94 4.85 -12.91 -1.09
C PRO A 94 4.23 -12.91 -2.50
N GLN A 95 2.94 -12.70 -2.61
CA GLN A 95 2.22 -12.62 -3.89
C GLN A 95 0.94 -11.79 -3.74
N SER A 96 0.52 -11.12 -4.80
CA SER A 96 -0.61 -10.20 -4.78
C SER A 96 -1.97 -10.83 -5.08
N THR A 97 -2.00 -12.07 -5.59
CA THR A 97 -3.23 -12.67 -6.12
C THR A 97 -4.30 -12.87 -5.05
N ASP A 98 -3.94 -13.42 -3.89
CA ASP A 98 -4.90 -13.68 -2.81
C ASP A 98 -5.35 -12.38 -2.15
N LEU A 99 -4.43 -11.45 -1.92
CA LEU A 99 -4.76 -10.12 -1.42
C LEU A 99 -5.76 -9.41 -2.36
N ARG A 100 -5.51 -9.44 -3.67
CA ARG A 100 -6.40 -8.82 -4.66
C ARG A 100 -7.78 -9.46 -4.66
N LYS A 101 -7.87 -10.80 -4.64
CA LYS A 101 -9.15 -11.52 -4.57
C LYS A 101 -9.92 -11.16 -3.30
N TRP A 102 -9.24 -11.12 -2.17
CA TRP A 102 -9.84 -10.71 -0.90
C TRP A 102 -10.35 -9.27 -0.97
N LEU A 103 -9.56 -8.32 -1.46
CA LEU A 103 -9.99 -6.93 -1.65
C LEU A 103 -11.21 -6.82 -2.56
N CYS A 104 -11.34 -7.69 -3.57
CA CYS A 104 -12.53 -7.72 -4.43
C CYS A 104 -13.77 -8.28 -3.70
N SER A 105 -13.60 -9.08 -2.64
CA SER A 105 -14.70 -9.69 -1.89
C SER A 105 -15.27 -8.80 -0.77
N ILE A 106 -14.60 -7.71 -0.42
CA ILE A 106 -15.01 -6.76 0.63
C ILE A 106 -15.36 -5.39 0.02
N PRO A 107 -16.21 -4.58 0.68
CA PRO A 107 -16.60 -3.26 0.16
C PRO A 107 -15.60 -2.14 0.51
N ASN A 108 -14.66 -2.39 1.38
CA ASN A 108 -13.77 -1.42 1.99
C ASN A 108 -12.93 -0.62 0.97
N HIS A 109 -12.64 0.64 1.30
CA HIS A 109 -11.74 1.45 0.49
C HIS A 109 -10.30 0.95 0.61
N TYR A 110 -9.61 0.83 -0.52
CA TYR A 110 -8.21 0.44 -0.63
C TYR A 110 -7.33 1.65 -0.96
N LEU A 111 -6.37 1.92 -0.11
CA LEU A 111 -5.37 2.96 -0.29
C LEU A 111 -4.00 2.31 -0.51
N HIS A 112 -3.39 2.55 -1.66
CA HIS A 112 -2.10 1.95 -2.00
C HIS A 112 -0.95 2.88 -1.63
N PHE A 113 -0.10 2.43 -0.72
CA PHE A 113 1.15 3.09 -0.37
C PHE A 113 2.30 2.30 -0.98
N GLY A 114 2.78 2.78 -2.13
CA GLY A 114 3.86 2.20 -2.91
C GLY A 114 5.04 3.16 -3.05
N ASP A 115 6.08 2.72 -3.75
CA ASP A 115 7.20 3.57 -4.12
C ASP A 115 6.75 4.65 -5.12
N PHE A 116 7.26 5.86 -4.97
CA PHE A 116 6.97 6.99 -5.86
C PHE A 116 7.84 6.91 -7.09
N ASP A 117 7.60 5.86 -7.88
CA ASP A 117 8.25 5.58 -9.15
C ASP A 117 7.25 4.98 -10.16
N LEU A 118 7.66 4.86 -11.41
CA LEU A 118 6.78 4.37 -12.47
C LEU A 118 6.38 2.89 -12.27
N ALA A 119 7.25 2.09 -11.65
CA ALA A 119 6.96 0.68 -11.38
C ALA A 119 5.92 0.51 -10.27
N GLY A 120 6.03 1.25 -9.16
CA GLY A 120 5.06 1.26 -8.07
C GLY A 120 3.67 1.72 -8.53
N ILE A 121 3.62 2.79 -9.34
CA ILE A 121 2.36 3.25 -9.95
C ILE A 121 1.78 2.18 -10.89
N ASN A 122 2.61 1.51 -11.69
CA ASN A 122 2.17 0.43 -12.57
C ASN A 122 1.58 -0.74 -11.76
N ILE A 123 2.19 -1.10 -10.64
CA ILE A 123 1.65 -2.13 -9.73
C ILE A 123 0.24 -1.74 -9.26
N PHE A 124 0.06 -0.53 -8.77
CA PHE A 124 -1.25 -0.04 -8.34
C PHE A 124 -2.29 -0.11 -9.46
N LEU A 125 -1.99 0.43 -10.64
CA LEU A 125 -2.92 0.51 -11.75
C LEU A 125 -3.34 -0.88 -12.25
N PHE A 126 -2.39 -1.79 -12.41
CA PHE A 126 -2.63 -3.08 -13.08
C PHE A 126 -2.80 -4.29 -12.14
N GLU A 127 -2.35 -4.21 -10.90
CA GLU A 127 -2.59 -5.28 -9.93
C GLU A 127 -3.80 -5.01 -9.02
N PHE A 128 -4.19 -3.75 -8.83
CA PHE A 128 -5.26 -3.39 -7.89
C PHE A 128 -6.38 -2.57 -8.54
N GLN A 129 -6.12 -1.35 -9.03
CA GLN A 129 -7.16 -0.43 -9.46
C GLN A 129 -8.04 -0.99 -10.59
N GLN A 130 -7.46 -1.69 -11.57
CA GLN A 130 -8.23 -2.31 -12.66
C GLN A 130 -9.28 -3.33 -12.19
N TYR A 131 -9.10 -3.90 -10.98
CA TYR A 131 -10.03 -4.88 -10.39
C TYR A 131 -10.97 -4.27 -9.37
N LEU A 132 -10.52 -3.27 -8.62
CA LEU A 132 -11.28 -2.63 -7.54
C LEU A 132 -12.11 -1.44 -8.04
N GLY A 133 -11.69 -0.82 -9.14
CA GLY A 133 -12.28 0.41 -9.65
C GLY A 133 -11.75 1.67 -8.96
N LYS A 134 -11.91 2.81 -9.63
CA LYS A 134 -11.43 4.12 -9.19
C LYS A 134 -12.13 4.64 -7.93
N GLU A 135 -13.39 4.24 -7.74
CA GLU A 135 -14.23 4.69 -6.62
C GLU A 135 -13.81 4.06 -5.30
N ARG A 136 -13.21 2.87 -5.35
CA ARG A 136 -12.82 2.11 -4.18
C ARG A 136 -11.32 2.03 -3.94
N SER A 137 -10.50 2.55 -4.85
CA SER A 137 -9.05 2.47 -4.74
C SER A 137 -8.38 3.77 -5.10
N SER A 138 -7.41 4.18 -4.29
CA SER A 138 -6.58 5.36 -4.53
C SER A 138 -5.12 5.11 -4.20
N TYR A 139 -4.24 5.91 -4.79
CA TYR A 139 -2.81 5.91 -4.48
C TYR A 139 -2.55 6.94 -3.37
N LEU A 140 -1.82 6.58 -2.33
CA LEU A 140 -1.45 7.49 -1.27
C LEU A 140 -0.34 8.43 -1.78
N ILE A 141 -0.68 9.72 -1.92
CA ILE A 141 0.24 10.75 -2.42
C ILE A 141 0.48 11.77 -1.29
N PRO A 142 1.64 11.73 -0.61
CA PRO A 142 1.96 12.68 0.45
C PRO A 142 2.08 14.10 -0.07
N ALA A 143 1.67 15.08 0.71
CA ALA A 143 1.70 16.50 0.33
C ALA A 143 3.12 17.02 0.06
N ASP A 144 4.15 16.39 0.64
CA ASP A 144 5.57 16.77 0.48
C ASP A 144 6.32 16.00 -0.60
N ILE A 145 5.61 15.17 -1.41
CA ILE A 145 6.26 14.29 -2.41
C ILE A 145 7.05 15.08 -3.46
N GLU A 146 6.59 16.25 -3.87
CA GLU A 146 7.30 17.11 -4.82
C GLU A 146 8.68 17.49 -4.29
N SER A 147 8.76 17.92 -3.04
CA SER A 147 10.05 18.27 -2.43
C SER A 147 10.97 17.06 -2.25
N ARG A 148 10.41 15.89 -1.93
CA ARG A 148 11.18 14.66 -1.74
C ARG A 148 11.72 14.10 -3.05
N LEU A 149 10.95 14.15 -4.13
CA LEU A 149 11.41 13.71 -5.46
C LEU A 149 12.67 14.46 -5.92
N LYS A 150 12.85 15.72 -5.54
CA LYS A 150 14.07 16.49 -5.84
C LYS A 150 15.35 15.85 -5.28
N PHE A 151 15.23 15.06 -4.23
CA PHE A 151 16.31 14.29 -3.62
C PHE A 151 16.29 12.79 -3.97
N GLY A 152 15.39 12.41 -4.87
CA GLY A 152 15.20 11.02 -5.29
C GLY A 152 16.29 10.49 -6.22
N SER A 153 16.13 9.22 -6.60
CA SER A 153 17.09 8.47 -7.42
C SER A 153 16.88 8.68 -8.92
N ARG A 154 17.82 9.36 -9.57
CA ARG A 154 17.88 9.46 -11.03
C ARG A 154 18.11 8.11 -11.70
N LYS A 155 18.99 7.30 -11.13
CA LYS A 155 19.32 5.98 -11.66
C LYS A 155 18.08 5.09 -11.77
N ARG A 156 17.26 5.04 -10.71
CA ARG A 156 16.02 4.23 -10.71
C ARG A 156 15.03 4.71 -11.79
N TYR A 157 14.88 6.02 -11.96
CA TYR A 157 14.05 6.55 -13.04
C TYR A 157 14.57 6.10 -14.42
N ASP A 158 15.87 6.25 -14.69
CA ASP A 158 16.46 5.90 -15.99
C ASP A 158 16.33 4.39 -16.29
N GLU A 159 16.33 3.51 -15.28
CA GLU A 159 16.07 2.07 -15.43
C GLU A 159 14.61 1.73 -15.78
N GLN A 160 13.67 2.59 -15.43
CA GLN A 160 12.23 2.35 -15.58
C GLN A 160 11.58 3.12 -16.73
N CYS A 161 12.09 4.31 -17.07
CA CYS A 161 11.42 5.27 -17.95
C CYS A 161 11.08 4.71 -19.35
N ASN A 162 11.93 3.87 -19.93
CA ASN A 162 11.66 3.24 -21.23
C ASN A 162 10.58 2.16 -21.15
N ARG A 163 10.55 1.40 -20.06
CA ARG A 163 9.59 0.31 -19.86
C ARG A 163 8.17 0.84 -19.59
N PHE A 164 8.06 1.94 -18.88
CA PHE A 164 6.80 2.51 -18.41
C PHE A 164 6.49 3.88 -19.05
N LYS A 165 7.08 4.19 -20.21
CA LYS A 165 6.95 5.49 -20.89
C LYS A 165 5.51 5.89 -21.21
N ASP A 166 4.62 4.91 -21.40
CA ASP A 166 3.23 5.12 -21.81
C ASP A 166 2.25 4.99 -20.63
N ILE A 167 2.76 4.93 -19.39
CA ILE A 167 1.91 4.85 -18.20
C ILE A 167 1.09 6.12 -18.04
N LYS A 168 -0.22 5.96 -17.83
CA LYS A 168 -1.18 7.05 -17.68
C LYS A 168 -2.25 6.70 -16.68
N SER A 169 -2.84 7.71 -16.07
CA SER A 169 -4.00 7.60 -15.20
C SER A 169 -5.08 8.60 -15.58
N ASP A 170 -6.35 8.18 -15.49
CA ASP A 170 -7.49 9.09 -15.62
C ASP A 170 -7.81 9.81 -14.27
N ILE A 171 -7.14 9.43 -13.18
CA ILE A 171 -7.23 10.13 -11.90
C ILE A 171 -6.23 11.28 -11.94
N LEU A 172 -6.74 12.52 -11.81
CA LEU A 172 -5.95 13.74 -11.98
C LEU A 172 -4.71 13.78 -11.09
N GLU A 173 -4.87 13.48 -9.78
CA GLU A 173 -3.76 13.53 -8.81
C GLU A 173 -2.68 12.50 -9.13
N LEU A 174 -3.08 11.29 -9.55
CA LEU A 174 -2.11 10.26 -9.92
C LEU A 174 -1.41 10.59 -11.25
N GLN A 175 -2.13 11.20 -12.22
CA GLN A 175 -1.50 11.68 -13.45
C GLN A 175 -0.51 12.81 -13.16
N GLN A 176 -0.84 13.73 -12.25
CA GLN A 176 0.08 14.78 -11.81
C GLN A 176 1.35 14.21 -11.17
N LEU A 177 1.24 13.14 -10.38
CA LEU A 177 2.40 12.44 -9.83
C LEU A 177 3.25 11.80 -10.93
N ILE A 178 2.64 11.17 -11.93
CA ILE A 178 3.35 10.59 -13.09
C ILE A 178 4.10 11.68 -13.84
N ASP A 179 3.45 12.80 -14.12
CA ASP A 179 4.05 13.94 -14.84
C ASP A 179 5.20 14.54 -14.03
N LEU A 180 5.06 14.65 -12.71
CA LEU A 180 6.10 15.13 -11.80
C LEU A 180 7.33 14.20 -11.80
N ILE A 181 7.13 12.87 -11.75
CA ILE A 181 8.20 11.88 -11.84
C ILE A 181 8.96 12.02 -13.17
N HIS A 182 8.25 12.21 -14.27
CA HIS A 182 8.86 12.44 -15.59
C HIS A 182 9.59 13.78 -15.67
N HIS A 183 9.04 14.85 -15.10
CA HIS A 183 9.65 16.17 -15.07
C HIS A 183 10.95 16.19 -14.25
N GLU A 184 10.91 15.68 -13.03
CA GLU A 184 12.07 15.61 -12.13
C GLU A 184 13.09 14.56 -12.61
N ARG A 185 12.63 13.56 -13.39
CA ARG A 185 13.41 12.39 -13.84
C ARG A 185 14.04 11.66 -12.66
N LYS A 186 13.27 11.47 -11.59
CA LYS A 186 13.69 10.84 -10.34
C LYS A 186 12.58 9.97 -9.78
N ALA A 187 12.96 9.03 -8.93
CA ALA A 187 12.10 8.15 -8.16
C ALA A 187 12.39 8.33 -6.67
N TYR A 188 11.39 8.15 -5.81
CA TYR A 188 11.54 8.25 -4.37
C TYR A 188 10.97 7.03 -3.68
N ASP A 189 11.75 6.44 -2.75
CA ASP A 189 11.37 5.21 -2.06
C ASP A 189 10.49 5.52 -0.85
N GLN A 190 9.44 4.73 -0.64
CA GLN A 190 8.56 4.88 0.51
C GLN A 190 9.28 4.71 1.86
N GLU A 191 10.44 4.03 1.90
CA GLU A 191 11.27 3.90 3.10
C GLU A 191 11.65 5.26 3.72
N GLY A 192 11.75 6.30 2.91
CA GLY A 192 12.01 7.66 3.38
C GLY A 192 10.94 8.22 4.33
N TYR A 193 9.80 7.54 4.47
CA TYR A 193 8.74 7.91 5.41
C TYR A 193 8.80 7.18 6.76
N ILE A 194 9.70 6.18 6.93
CA ILE A 194 9.87 5.46 8.21
C ILE A 194 10.46 6.38 9.30
N CYS A 195 11.33 7.30 8.94
CA CYS A 195 12.15 8.09 9.87
C CYS A 195 11.64 9.53 10.02
N CYS A 196 10.38 9.80 9.77
CA CYS A 196 9.81 11.13 9.92
C CYS A 196 9.24 11.31 11.34
N GLU A 197 10.07 11.20 12.37
CA GLU A 197 9.84 11.95 13.61
C GLU A 197 10.54 13.30 13.49
N PRO A 198 9.85 14.39 13.87
CA PRO A 198 10.43 15.74 13.86
C PRO A 198 11.55 15.89 14.88
#